data_cce51bd6367ef4a552ae24e2965c415d
#
_entry.id   cce51bd6367ef4a552ae24e2965c415d
#
_cell.length_a   1.000
_cell.length_b   1.000
_cell.length_c   1.000
_cell.angle_alpha   90.00
_cell.angle_beta   90.00
_cell.angle_gamma   90.00
#
_symmetry.space_group_name_H-M   'P 1'
#
loop_
_entity.id
_entity.type
_entity.pdbx_description
1 polymer ?
#
loop_
_entity_poly.entity_id
_entity_poly.type
_entity_poly.pdbx_seq_one_letter_code
_entity_poly.pdbx_strand_id
1 'polypeptide(L)'
;SQPKSMEAAAKYIAGNFSDMGYAVTMQPVSGGNVKKGAAIYNILVYKPGLYSNNQSIVVGANYDSSGRRNNGSGTALLLETARGLKDIPTNHNIYFVAYANGAEPAGKSISSGACVHAGTLSGSIGATNILGMINLEPQKLDAGGERKQPGPEASREAVLFTTTPHGKKFAGQCAAPFAKSWEQAPTTFYREPSALTGNDRHYAVLGIPTVSCRSKYPVTDARTEEYVQALTDMIHQIADNDAPEPAKNAGQGEKAS
;
A
#
# COMPACT_ATOMS: atom_id res chain seq x y z
N SER A 1 -24.84 -12.93 3.91
CA SER A 1 -24.78 -11.79 2.97
C SER A 1 -23.37 -11.26 2.73
N GLN A 2 -22.41 -11.41 3.64
CA GLN A 2 -21.02 -10.95 3.47
C GLN A 2 -20.31 -11.50 2.21
N PRO A 3 -20.37 -12.79 1.84
CA PRO A 3 -19.67 -13.29 0.65
C PRO A 3 -20.11 -12.64 -0.66
N LYS A 4 -21.43 -12.38 -0.83
CA LYS A 4 -21.94 -11.74 -2.06
C LYS A 4 -21.50 -10.28 -2.19
N SER A 5 -21.40 -9.55 -1.07
CA SER A 5 -20.92 -8.15 -1.09
C SER A 5 -19.43 -8.07 -1.37
N MET A 6 -18.62 -9.02 -0.88
CA MET A 6 -17.19 -9.09 -1.19
C MET A 6 -16.94 -9.45 -2.66
N GLU A 7 -17.71 -10.37 -3.23
CA GLU A 7 -17.62 -10.71 -4.65
C GLU A 7 -17.99 -9.52 -5.54
N ALA A 8 -19.05 -8.78 -5.17
CA ALA A 8 -19.44 -7.57 -5.90
C ALA A 8 -18.35 -6.48 -5.82
N ALA A 9 -17.76 -6.28 -4.64
CA ALA A 9 -16.66 -5.34 -4.47
C ALA A 9 -15.42 -5.76 -5.29
N ALA A 10 -15.07 -7.04 -5.27
CA ALA A 10 -13.95 -7.57 -6.06
C ALA A 10 -14.18 -7.35 -7.56
N LYS A 11 -15.38 -7.62 -8.07
CA LYS A 11 -15.76 -7.38 -9.47
C LYS A 11 -15.69 -5.89 -9.82
N TYR A 12 -16.18 -5.02 -8.95
CA TYR A 12 -16.12 -3.58 -9.14
C TYR A 12 -14.67 -3.08 -9.25
N ILE A 13 -13.79 -3.50 -8.33
CA ILE A 13 -12.38 -3.11 -8.33
C ILE A 13 -11.67 -3.66 -9.57
N ALA A 14 -11.89 -4.93 -9.90
CA ALA A 14 -11.32 -5.55 -11.08
C ALA A 14 -11.77 -4.84 -12.38
N GLY A 15 -13.06 -4.47 -12.47
CA GLY A 15 -13.61 -3.68 -13.57
C GLY A 15 -12.91 -2.33 -13.71
N ASN A 16 -12.77 -1.58 -12.61
CA ASN A 16 -12.07 -0.28 -12.63
C ASN A 16 -10.62 -0.41 -13.14
N PHE A 17 -9.86 -1.39 -12.66
CA PHE A 17 -8.50 -1.62 -13.15
C PHE A 17 -8.49 -2.01 -14.64
N SER A 18 -9.42 -2.86 -15.06
CA SER A 18 -9.56 -3.27 -16.46
C SER A 18 -9.92 -2.09 -17.37
N ASP A 19 -10.83 -1.21 -16.93
CA ASP A 19 -11.23 0.00 -17.67
C ASP A 19 -10.08 1.01 -17.80
N MET A 20 -9.14 1.00 -16.84
CA MET A 20 -7.88 1.74 -16.97
C MET A 20 -6.89 1.05 -17.93
N GLY A 21 -7.18 -0.16 -18.43
CA GLY A 21 -6.30 -0.95 -19.30
C GLY A 21 -5.20 -1.73 -18.59
N TYR A 22 -5.33 -1.98 -17.29
CA TYR A 22 -4.45 -2.92 -16.59
C TYR A 22 -4.88 -4.36 -16.81
N ALA A 23 -3.92 -5.28 -16.92
CA ALA A 23 -4.18 -6.70 -16.82
C ALA A 23 -4.44 -7.10 -15.37
N VAL A 24 -5.65 -7.56 -15.06
CA VAL A 24 -6.07 -7.89 -13.70
C VAL A 24 -5.77 -9.34 -13.38
N THR A 25 -5.15 -9.59 -12.24
CA THR A 25 -4.95 -10.93 -11.67
C THR A 25 -5.79 -11.08 -10.41
N MET A 26 -6.53 -12.18 -10.33
CA MET A 26 -7.31 -12.57 -9.16
C MET A 26 -6.52 -13.64 -8.37
N GLN A 27 -5.88 -13.26 -7.26
CA GLN A 27 -5.13 -14.18 -6.41
C GLN A 27 -6.05 -14.78 -5.34
N PRO A 28 -6.27 -16.11 -5.31
CA PRO A 28 -7.14 -16.72 -4.32
C PRO A 28 -6.53 -16.59 -2.92
N VAL A 29 -7.37 -16.24 -1.96
CA VAL A 29 -7.03 -16.16 -0.53
C VAL A 29 -7.77 -17.28 0.18
N SER A 30 -7.01 -18.25 0.69
CA SER A 30 -7.54 -19.44 1.37
C SER A 30 -7.38 -19.28 2.88
N GLY A 31 -8.40 -19.65 3.65
CA GLY A 31 -8.34 -19.68 5.11
C GLY A 31 -9.17 -18.59 5.80
N GLY A 32 -9.18 -18.59 7.12
CA GLY A 32 -9.97 -17.69 7.95
C GLY A 32 -11.45 -18.04 8.05
N ASN A 33 -12.26 -17.08 8.47
CA ASN A 33 -13.71 -17.22 8.62
C ASN A 33 -14.49 -17.21 7.30
N VAL A 34 -13.86 -17.62 6.19
CA VAL A 34 -14.55 -17.75 4.91
C VAL A 34 -15.56 -18.89 5.03
N LYS A 35 -16.84 -18.58 4.88
CA LYS A 35 -17.90 -19.60 4.84
C LYS A 35 -17.52 -20.62 3.75
N LYS A 36 -17.63 -21.91 4.11
CA LYS A 36 -17.36 -23.03 3.21
C LYS A 36 -18.03 -22.77 1.84
N GLY A 37 -17.22 -22.67 0.78
CA GLY A 37 -17.71 -22.44 -0.58
C GLY A 37 -17.64 -20.99 -1.10
N ALA A 38 -17.20 -19.99 -0.31
CA ALA A 38 -16.98 -18.65 -0.80
C ALA A 38 -15.50 -18.49 -1.21
N ALA A 39 -15.26 -18.16 -2.46
CA ALA A 39 -13.93 -17.77 -2.93
C ALA A 39 -13.73 -16.26 -2.68
N ILE A 40 -12.64 -15.90 -2.05
CA ILE A 40 -12.20 -14.52 -1.90
C ILE A 40 -10.84 -14.35 -2.56
N TYR A 41 -10.59 -13.17 -3.10
CA TYR A 41 -9.42 -12.91 -3.93
C TYR A 41 -8.78 -11.59 -3.55
N ASN A 42 -7.45 -11.52 -3.54
CA ASN A 42 -6.77 -10.25 -3.79
C ASN A 42 -6.95 -9.87 -5.27
N ILE A 43 -7.13 -8.61 -5.54
CA ILE A 43 -7.16 -8.07 -6.90
C ILE A 43 -5.84 -7.36 -7.13
N LEU A 44 -5.07 -7.83 -8.10
CA LEU A 44 -3.73 -7.34 -8.37
C LEU A 44 -3.63 -6.82 -9.79
N VAL A 45 -2.91 -5.74 -9.94
CA VAL A 45 -2.43 -5.28 -11.25
C VAL A 45 -0.94 -4.96 -11.16
N TYR A 46 -0.27 -5.18 -12.26
CA TYR A 46 1.15 -4.96 -12.41
C TYR A 46 1.41 -3.88 -13.44
N LYS A 47 2.18 -2.88 -13.05
CA LYS A 47 2.71 -1.84 -13.93
C LYS A 47 4.19 -2.10 -14.12
N PRO A 48 4.65 -2.45 -15.33
CA PRO A 48 6.07 -2.67 -15.60
C PRO A 48 6.84 -1.36 -15.50
N GLY A 49 8.03 -1.42 -14.94
CA GLY A 49 9.03 -0.38 -14.97
C GLY A 49 9.93 -0.48 -16.20
N LEU A 50 10.73 0.55 -16.42
CA LEU A 50 11.70 0.59 -17.51
C LEU A 50 12.93 -0.27 -17.25
N TYR A 51 13.28 -0.50 -15.98
CA TYR A 51 14.42 -1.35 -15.60
C TYR A 51 14.04 -2.83 -15.61
N SER A 52 14.91 -3.67 -16.14
CA SER A 52 14.72 -5.13 -16.18
C SER A 52 15.20 -5.85 -14.90
N ASN A 53 15.35 -5.13 -13.79
CA ASN A 53 15.98 -5.63 -12.56
C ASN A 53 15.02 -6.26 -11.54
N ASN A 54 13.76 -6.46 -11.90
CA ASN A 54 12.68 -6.98 -11.02
C ASN A 54 12.42 -6.18 -9.73
N GLN A 55 13.07 -5.02 -9.53
CA GLN A 55 12.81 -4.18 -8.37
C GLN A 55 11.40 -3.61 -8.45
N SER A 56 10.70 -3.71 -7.33
CA SER A 56 9.26 -3.44 -7.30
C SER A 56 8.84 -2.69 -6.05
N ILE A 57 7.85 -1.84 -6.21
CA ILE A 57 7.11 -1.20 -5.12
C ILE A 57 5.73 -1.83 -5.03
N VAL A 58 5.26 -2.07 -3.83
CA VAL A 58 3.90 -2.53 -3.59
C VAL A 58 3.07 -1.39 -3.02
N VAL A 59 1.94 -1.10 -3.63
CA VAL A 59 0.93 -0.16 -3.13
C VAL A 59 -0.34 -0.95 -2.87
N GLY A 60 -0.85 -0.91 -1.64
CA GLY A 60 -1.98 -1.76 -1.31
C GLY A 60 -2.99 -1.13 -0.36
N ALA A 61 -4.22 -1.60 -0.43
CA ALA A 61 -5.31 -1.23 0.46
C ALA A 61 -6.23 -2.43 0.71
N ASN A 62 -6.93 -2.44 1.83
CA ASN A 62 -7.99 -3.42 2.07
C ASN A 62 -9.28 -2.98 1.39
N TYR A 63 -10.01 -3.94 0.78
CA TYR A 63 -11.34 -3.66 0.21
C TYR A 63 -12.49 -4.32 0.97
N ASP A 64 -12.20 -5.19 1.92
CA ASP A 64 -13.21 -5.78 2.78
C ASP A 64 -13.60 -4.84 3.91
N SER A 65 -14.88 -4.74 4.20
CA SER A 65 -15.37 -4.03 5.36
C SER A 65 -15.89 -5.01 6.40
N SER A 66 -15.28 -5.03 7.58
CA SER A 66 -15.81 -5.76 8.74
C SER A 66 -16.36 -4.77 9.74
N GLY A 67 -17.67 -4.72 9.82
CA GLY A 67 -18.43 -4.02 10.85
C GLY A 67 -18.16 -2.52 10.98
N ARG A 68 -17.14 -2.13 11.73
CA ARG A 68 -16.84 -0.73 12.06
C ARG A 68 -15.77 -0.07 11.17
N ARG A 69 -15.15 -0.80 10.26
CA ARG A 69 -14.10 -0.27 9.37
C ARG A 69 -14.64 -0.19 7.96
N ASN A 70 -14.75 1.03 7.45
CA ASN A 70 -15.04 1.27 6.04
C ASN A 70 -13.72 1.35 5.27
N ASN A 71 -13.33 0.26 4.62
CA ASN A 71 -12.09 0.20 3.83
C ASN A 71 -12.24 0.82 2.42
N GLY A 72 -13.44 1.28 2.07
CA GLY A 72 -13.73 1.83 0.75
C GLY A 72 -12.85 3.02 0.37
N SER A 73 -12.54 3.91 1.32
CA SER A 73 -11.70 5.08 1.04
C SER A 73 -10.25 4.71 0.70
N GLY A 74 -9.66 3.73 1.41
CA GLY A 74 -8.32 3.23 1.07
C GLY A 74 -8.28 2.60 -0.33
N THR A 75 -9.31 1.83 -0.67
CA THR A 75 -9.45 1.25 -2.01
C THR A 75 -9.67 2.32 -3.09
N ALA A 76 -10.45 3.37 -2.80
CA ALA A 76 -10.63 4.49 -3.73
C ALA A 76 -9.30 5.21 -3.99
N LEU A 77 -8.52 5.48 -2.94
CA LEU A 77 -7.17 6.05 -3.07
C LEU A 77 -6.26 5.15 -3.93
N LEU A 78 -6.31 3.83 -3.74
CA LEU A 78 -5.55 2.87 -4.54
C LEU A 78 -5.91 2.96 -6.02
N LEU A 79 -7.21 3.00 -6.34
CA LEU A 79 -7.70 3.09 -7.72
C LEU A 79 -7.31 4.41 -8.38
N GLU A 80 -7.50 5.55 -7.68
CA GLU A 80 -7.16 6.85 -8.25
C GLU A 80 -5.65 7.05 -8.40
N THR A 81 -4.85 6.56 -7.46
CA THR A 81 -3.38 6.58 -7.59
C THR A 81 -2.92 5.71 -8.77
N ALA A 82 -3.50 4.52 -8.95
CA ALA A 82 -3.21 3.67 -10.10
C ALA A 82 -3.61 4.33 -11.42
N ARG A 83 -4.74 5.05 -11.44
CA ARG A 83 -5.19 5.84 -12.60
C ARG A 83 -4.19 6.94 -12.95
N GLY A 84 -3.75 7.70 -11.95
CA GLY A 84 -2.78 8.78 -12.13
C GLY A 84 -1.41 8.30 -12.64
N LEU A 85 -1.01 7.07 -12.27
CA LEU A 85 0.30 6.53 -12.64
C LEU A 85 0.29 5.69 -13.93
N LYS A 86 -0.87 5.41 -14.51
CA LYS A 86 -0.96 4.44 -15.60
C LYS A 86 -0.03 4.74 -16.77
N ASP A 87 -0.07 5.97 -17.27
CA ASP A 87 0.64 6.39 -18.47
C ASP A 87 1.97 7.11 -18.17
N ILE A 88 2.32 7.23 -16.89
CA ILE A 88 3.58 7.85 -16.47
C ILE A 88 4.66 6.76 -16.41
N PRO A 89 5.77 6.87 -17.16
CA PRO A 89 6.87 5.93 -17.06
C PRO A 89 7.48 5.91 -15.65
N THR A 90 7.91 4.74 -15.19
CA THR A 90 8.62 4.56 -13.93
C THR A 90 9.80 3.62 -14.13
N ASN A 91 10.88 3.82 -13.41
CA ASN A 91 12.07 2.97 -13.51
C ASN A 91 11.81 1.58 -12.90
N HIS A 92 11.12 1.53 -11.77
CA HIS A 92 10.80 0.30 -11.07
C HIS A 92 9.34 -0.14 -11.33
N ASN A 93 9.11 -1.42 -11.15
CA ASN A 93 7.78 -2.00 -11.25
C ASN A 93 6.89 -1.55 -10.10
N ILE A 94 5.58 -1.47 -10.35
CA ILE A 94 4.58 -1.19 -9.30
C ILE A 94 3.52 -2.29 -9.31
N TYR A 95 3.29 -2.89 -8.14
CA TYR A 95 2.13 -3.73 -7.87
C TYR A 95 1.07 -2.93 -7.13
N PHE A 96 -0.11 -2.76 -7.70
CA PHE A 96 -1.28 -2.25 -7.00
C PHE A 96 -2.12 -3.44 -6.54
N VAL A 97 -2.44 -3.49 -5.25
CA VAL A 97 -3.09 -4.66 -4.65
C VAL A 97 -4.25 -4.25 -3.75
N ALA A 98 -5.46 -4.65 -4.13
CA ALA A 98 -6.60 -4.61 -3.23
C ALA A 98 -6.67 -5.93 -2.44
N TYR A 99 -6.44 -5.86 -1.13
CA TYR A 99 -6.36 -7.02 -0.26
C TYR A 99 -7.71 -7.43 0.28
N ALA A 100 -7.95 -8.73 0.24
CA ALA A 100 -9.08 -9.37 0.92
C ALA A 100 -8.71 -9.77 2.34
N ASN A 101 -9.74 -9.95 3.19
CA ASN A 101 -9.62 -10.51 4.54
C ASN A 101 -8.62 -9.76 5.44
N GLY A 102 -8.60 -8.43 5.34
CA GLY A 102 -7.74 -7.56 6.15
C GLY A 102 -8.24 -7.33 7.58
N ALA A 103 -9.44 -7.78 7.89
CA ALA A 103 -10.13 -7.50 9.16
C ALA A 103 -9.90 -8.57 10.25
N GLU A 104 -9.09 -9.57 10.00
CA GLU A 104 -8.74 -10.60 10.99
C GLU A 104 -8.02 -9.99 12.21
N PRO A 105 -8.34 -10.43 13.42
CA PRO A 105 -7.65 -10.00 14.63
C PRO A 105 -6.14 -10.27 14.52
N ALA A 106 -5.33 -9.31 14.96
CA ALA A 106 -3.89 -9.47 15.04
C ALA A 106 -3.51 -10.76 15.79
N GLY A 107 -2.82 -11.68 15.10
CA GLY A 107 -2.40 -12.97 15.65
C GLY A 107 -3.04 -14.23 15.03
N LYS A 108 -4.13 -14.11 14.25
CA LYS A 108 -4.73 -15.22 13.51
C LYS A 108 -4.58 -15.10 11.98
N SER A 109 -3.67 -14.25 11.52
CA SER A 109 -3.70 -13.67 10.19
C SER A 109 -2.89 -14.40 9.11
N ILE A 110 -2.62 -15.70 9.23
CA ILE A 110 -2.01 -16.50 8.14
C ILE A 110 -2.89 -16.50 6.88
N SER A 111 -4.16 -16.17 7.04
CA SER A 111 -5.16 -16.14 5.97
C SER A 111 -5.54 -14.74 5.48
N SER A 112 -4.79 -13.69 5.86
CA SER A 112 -5.04 -12.37 5.29
C SER A 112 -4.52 -12.28 3.85
N GLY A 113 -5.20 -11.52 3.01
CA GLY A 113 -4.78 -11.31 1.63
C GLY A 113 -3.36 -10.75 1.53
N ALA A 114 -3.00 -9.83 2.42
CA ALA A 114 -1.67 -9.26 2.46
C ALA A 114 -0.59 -10.30 2.82
N CYS A 115 -0.88 -11.25 3.73
CA CYS A 115 0.05 -12.35 4.05
C CYS A 115 0.29 -13.23 2.83
N VAL A 116 -0.78 -13.64 2.14
CA VAL A 116 -0.70 -14.46 0.92
C VAL A 116 0.12 -13.75 -0.16
N HIS A 117 -0.17 -12.46 -0.40
CA HIS A 117 0.53 -11.72 -1.43
C HIS A 117 2.02 -11.50 -1.08
N ALA A 118 2.33 -11.07 0.14
CA ALA A 118 3.71 -10.84 0.58
C ALA A 118 4.56 -12.12 0.45
N GLY A 119 4.02 -13.26 0.88
CA GLY A 119 4.70 -14.55 0.76
C GLY A 119 4.90 -14.99 -0.69
N THR A 120 3.87 -14.86 -1.53
CA THR A 120 3.95 -15.23 -2.95
C THR A 120 4.93 -14.34 -3.71
N LEU A 121 4.84 -13.02 -3.52
CA LEU A 121 5.70 -12.08 -4.24
C LEU A 121 7.16 -12.22 -3.80
N SER A 122 7.43 -12.27 -2.49
CA SER A 122 8.81 -12.45 -1.98
C SER A 122 9.42 -13.80 -2.40
N GLY A 123 8.61 -14.84 -2.51
CA GLY A 123 9.06 -16.13 -3.06
C GLY A 123 9.35 -16.10 -4.56
N SER A 124 8.65 -15.25 -5.31
CA SER A 124 8.77 -15.13 -6.76
C SER A 124 9.96 -14.26 -7.20
N ILE A 125 10.11 -13.07 -6.62
CA ILE A 125 11.14 -12.10 -7.03
C ILE A 125 12.25 -11.91 -6.00
N GLY A 126 12.11 -12.48 -4.79
CA GLY A 126 12.99 -12.22 -3.65
C GLY A 126 12.57 -10.98 -2.85
N ALA A 127 12.61 -11.09 -1.52
CA ALA A 127 12.22 -9.99 -0.63
C ALA A 127 13.09 -8.74 -0.83
N THR A 128 14.37 -8.90 -1.17
CA THR A 128 15.32 -7.81 -1.43
C THR A 128 15.01 -7.01 -2.69
N ASN A 129 14.23 -7.58 -3.61
CA ASN A 129 13.76 -6.88 -4.81
C ASN A 129 12.45 -6.12 -4.58
N ILE A 130 11.86 -6.23 -3.40
CA ILE A 130 10.73 -5.39 -2.99
C ILE A 130 11.29 -4.18 -2.26
N LEU A 131 11.38 -3.05 -2.95
CA LEU A 131 11.98 -1.81 -2.44
C LEU A 131 11.20 -1.24 -1.25
N GLY A 132 9.90 -1.46 -1.24
CA GLY A 132 9.03 -1.10 -0.12
C GLY A 132 7.56 -1.37 -0.40
N MET A 133 6.77 -1.33 0.67
CA MET A 133 5.32 -1.46 0.63
C MET A 133 4.67 -0.21 1.22
N ILE A 134 3.75 0.39 0.46
CA ILE A 134 2.94 1.53 0.86
C ILE A 134 1.52 1.02 1.10
N ASN A 135 1.07 1.09 2.35
CA ASN A 135 -0.27 0.70 2.75
C ASN A 135 -1.16 1.94 2.84
N LEU A 136 -2.20 1.99 2.03
CA LEU A 136 -3.20 3.05 2.04
C LEU A 136 -4.31 2.66 3.03
N GLU A 137 -4.23 3.23 4.23
CA GLU A 137 -5.23 2.96 5.26
C GLU A 137 -6.53 3.72 4.99
N PRO A 138 -7.68 3.17 5.43
CA PRO A 138 -8.95 3.85 5.30
C PRO A 138 -8.93 5.21 5.98
N GLN A 139 -9.44 6.23 5.29
CA GLN A 139 -9.68 7.53 5.87
C GLN A 139 -10.83 7.42 6.88
N LYS A 140 -10.77 8.17 7.98
CA LYS A 140 -11.94 8.32 8.85
C LYS A 140 -12.99 9.14 8.09
N LEU A 141 -14.05 8.49 7.66
CA LEU A 141 -15.24 9.19 7.20
C LEU A 141 -15.98 9.68 8.44
N ASP A 142 -16.42 10.94 8.44
CA ASP A 142 -17.33 11.42 9.47
C ASP A 142 -18.65 10.67 9.34
N ALA A 143 -18.91 9.77 10.29
CA ALA A 143 -20.21 9.15 10.44
C ALA A 143 -21.18 10.15 11.09
N GLY A 144 -21.54 11.26 10.39
CA GLY A 144 -22.67 12.10 10.71
C GLY A 144 -22.85 12.61 12.16
N GLY A 145 -21.83 12.56 12.99
CA GLY A 145 -21.85 13.08 14.36
C GLY A 145 -21.21 14.47 14.39
N GLU A 146 -21.84 15.40 15.08
CA GLU A 146 -21.38 16.78 15.30
C GLU A 146 -20.01 16.88 16.02
N ARG A 147 -18.98 16.28 15.46
CA ARG A 147 -17.61 16.59 15.88
C ARG A 147 -17.21 17.85 15.12
N LYS A 148 -16.96 18.93 15.89
CA LYS A 148 -16.35 20.16 15.36
C LYS A 148 -15.27 19.77 14.37
N GLN A 149 -15.52 20.03 13.09
CA GLN A 149 -14.49 19.86 12.07
C GLN A 149 -13.33 20.76 12.47
N PRO A 150 -12.11 20.25 12.53
CA PRO A 150 -10.97 21.11 12.73
C PRO A 150 -10.93 22.13 11.61
N GLY A 151 -10.58 23.38 11.94
CA GLY A 151 -10.44 24.43 10.93
C GLY A 151 -9.48 24.02 9.80
N PRO A 152 -9.50 24.71 8.67
CA PRO A 152 -8.71 24.34 7.46
C PRO A 152 -7.24 24.11 7.73
N GLU A 153 -6.63 24.82 8.68
CA GLU A 153 -5.23 24.66 9.06
C GLU A 153 -4.98 23.37 9.85
N ALA A 154 -5.84 23.00 10.79
CA ALA A 154 -5.69 21.78 11.57
C ALA A 154 -5.91 20.50 10.74
N SER A 155 -6.61 20.57 9.60
CA SER A 155 -6.75 19.45 8.68
C SER A 155 -5.47 19.20 7.87
N ARG A 156 -4.61 20.20 7.69
CA ARG A 156 -3.32 20.06 7.01
C ARG A 156 -2.33 19.22 7.82
N GLU A 157 -2.31 19.38 9.16
CA GLU A 157 -1.37 18.68 10.06
C GLU A 157 -1.65 17.18 10.26
N ALA A 158 -2.55 16.60 9.47
CA ALA A 158 -3.20 15.38 9.87
C ALA A 158 -2.82 14.12 9.09
N VAL A 159 -1.81 14.18 8.22
CA VAL A 159 -1.32 12.97 7.53
C VAL A 159 -0.27 12.29 8.40
N LEU A 160 -0.52 11.01 8.67
CA LEU A 160 0.33 10.19 9.52
C LEU A 160 0.96 9.08 8.68
N PHE A 161 2.28 8.94 8.79
CA PHE A 161 3.02 7.79 8.30
C PHE A 161 3.38 6.90 9.48
N THR A 162 3.07 5.61 9.37
CA THR A 162 3.52 4.61 10.34
C THR A 162 4.49 3.68 9.65
N THR A 163 5.65 3.46 10.26
CA THR A 163 6.71 2.61 9.72
C THR A 163 7.42 1.84 10.83
N THR A 164 8.34 0.95 10.47
CA THR A 164 9.24 0.29 11.42
C THR A 164 10.58 1.03 11.50
N PRO A 165 11.43 0.77 12.52
CA PRO A 165 12.79 1.29 12.55
C PRO A 165 13.59 0.93 11.28
N HIS A 166 13.41 -0.28 10.74
CA HIS A 166 14.01 -0.71 9.49
C HIS A 166 13.48 0.11 8.29
N GLY A 167 12.21 0.49 8.28
CA GLY A 167 11.58 1.29 7.23
C GLY A 167 11.87 2.79 7.29
N LYS A 168 12.69 3.28 8.24
CA LYS A 168 12.94 4.72 8.45
C LYS A 168 13.41 5.45 7.19
N LYS A 169 14.38 4.86 6.46
CA LYS A 169 14.90 5.45 5.22
C LYS A 169 13.80 5.55 4.16
N PHE A 170 13.05 4.47 3.97
CA PHE A 170 11.94 4.41 3.01
C PHE A 170 10.84 5.41 3.36
N ALA A 171 10.48 5.53 4.65
CA ALA A 171 9.51 6.54 5.10
C ALA A 171 9.99 7.97 4.83
N GLY A 172 11.27 8.26 4.98
CA GLY A 172 11.85 9.55 4.62
C GLY A 172 11.77 9.81 3.11
N GLN A 173 12.04 8.80 2.28
CA GLN A 173 11.88 8.87 0.83
C GLN A 173 10.42 9.12 0.42
N CYS A 174 9.45 8.57 1.15
CA CYS A 174 8.02 8.83 0.95
C CYS A 174 7.63 10.24 1.41
N ALA A 175 8.12 10.68 2.56
CA ALA A 175 7.68 11.92 3.18
C ALA A 175 8.08 13.17 2.39
N ALA A 176 9.25 13.19 1.79
CA ALA A 176 9.76 14.36 1.07
C ALA A 176 8.91 14.73 -0.17
N PRO A 177 8.64 13.81 -1.13
CA PRO A 177 7.80 14.12 -2.27
C PRO A 177 6.34 14.37 -1.86
N PHE A 178 5.83 13.64 -0.88
CA PHE A 178 4.49 13.86 -0.35
C PHE A 178 4.34 15.29 0.19
N ALA A 179 5.29 15.74 1.01
CA ALA A 179 5.28 17.08 1.61
C ALA A 179 5.31 18.19 0.55
N LYS A 180 5.97 17.95 -0.58
CA LYS A 180 6.07 18.93 -1.67
C LYS A 180 4.71 19.20 -2.32
N SER A 181 3.90 18.16 -2.53
CA SER A 181 2.59 18.28 -3.17
C SER A 181 1.47 18.57 -2.17
N TRP A 182 1.61 18.11 -0.92
CA TRP A 182 0.64 18.35 0.17
C TRP A 182 0.88 19.65 0.93
N GLU A 183 2.01 20.34 0.65
CA GLU A 183 2.49 21.54 1.33
C GLU A 183 2.81 21.37 2.83
N GLN A 184 2.80 20.11 3.32
CA GLN A 184 3.13 19.80 4.71
C GLN A 184 3.71 18.39 4.85
N ALA A 185 4.74 18.26 5.68
CA ALA A 185 5.34 16.98 5.98
C ALA A 185 4.40 16.10 6.83
N PRO A 186 4.27 14.80 6.50
CA PRO A 186 3.52 13.89 7.34
C PRO A 186 4.23 13.65 8.67
N THR A 187 3.47 13.48 9.74
CA THR A 187 4.02 13.06 11.02
C THR A 187 4.35 11.56 10.97
N THR A 188 5.62 11.20 11.18
CA THR A 188 6.06 9.80 11.11
C THR A 188 6.13 9.17 12.50
N PHE A 189 5.49 8.01 12.66
CA PHE A 189 5.54 7.17 13.85
C PHE A 189 6.28 5.88 13.58
N TYR A 190 7.11 5.46 14.53
CA TYR A 190 7.85 4.20 14.46
C TYR A 190 7.19 3.16 15.36
N ARG A 191 7.04 1.95 14.85
CA ARG A 191 6.50 0.79 15.58
C ARG A 191 7.29 -0.47 15.26
N GLU A 192 7.42 -1.34 16.24
CA GLU A 192 7.93 -2.69 15.98
C GLU A 192 7.01 -3.44 15.02
N PRO A 193 7.54 -4.34 14.16
CA PRO A 193 6.73 -5.11 13.21
C PRO A 193 5.58 -5.85 13.88
N SER A 194 5.76 -6.36 15.10
CA SER A 194 4.72 -7.03 15.90
C SER A 194 3.59 -6.11 16.34
N ALA A 195 3.85 -4.80 16.44
CA ALA A 195 2.86 -3.78 16.83
C ALA A 195 2.12 -3.16 15.65
N LEU A 196 2.50 -3.49 14.40
CA LEU A 196 1.74 -3.12 13.22
C LEU A 196 0.46 -3.97 13.14
N THR A 197 -0.62 -3.36 12.69
CA THR A 197 -1.95 -4.00 12.63
C THR A 197 -2.56 -4.01 11.22
N GLY A 198 -1.87 -3.39 10.25
CA GLY A 198 -2.29 -3.29 8.86
C GLY A 198 -1.64 -4.35 7.96
N ASN A 199 -1.81 -4.17 6.66
CA ASN A 199 -1.20 -5.02 5.63
C ASN A 199 0.32 -4.95 5.66
N ASP A 200 0.87 -3.80 6.05
CA ASP A 200 2.28 -3.49 6.22
C ASP A 200 3.01 -4.47 7.15
N ARG A 201 2.33 -5.00 8.18
CA ARG A 201 2.89 -6.00 9.09
C ARG A 201 3.46 -7.21 8.35
N HIS A 202 2.75 -7.73 7.36
CA HIS A 202 3.12 -8.95 6.65
C HIS A 202 4.38 -8.77 5.80
N TYR A 203 4.61 -7.56 5.31
CA TYR A 203 5.84 -7.21 4.60
C TYR A 203 6.98 -6.91 5.58
N ALA A 204 6.70 -6.18 6.65
CA ALA A 204 7.70 -5.82 7.66
C ALA A 204 8.35 -7.03 8.33
N VAL A 205 7.59 -8.11 8.59
CA VAL A 205 8.15 -9.36 9.16
C VAL A 205 9.06 -10.11 8.18
N LEU A 206 8.96 -9.82 6.88
CA LEU A 206 9.86 -10.33 5.83
C LEU A 206 11.08 -9.42 5.62
N GLY A 207 11.25 -8.39 6.46
CA GLY A 207 12.33 -7.42 6.32
C GLY A 207 12.13 -6.39 5.19
N ILE A 208 10.92 -6.30 4.61
CA ILE A 208 10.60 -5.35 3.56
C ILE A 208 10.26 -4.01 4.23
N PRO A 209 10.86 -2.88 3.78
CA PRO A 209 10.50 -1.56 4.29
C PRO A 209 9.02 -1.24 4.03
N THR A 210 8.33 -0.66 5.02
CA THR A 210 6.89 -0.38 4.90
C THR A 210 6.55 1.04 5.35
N VAL A 211 5.52 1.61 4.76
CA VAL A 211 4.88 2.85 5.21
C VAL A 211 3.37 2.69 5.13
N SER A 212 2.66 2.88 6.24
CA SER A 212 1.21 3.03 6.22
C SER A 212 0.83 4.51 6.24
N CYS A 213 0.10 4.92 5.22
CA CYS A 213 -0.38 6.29 5.04
C CYS A 213 -1.83 6.40 5.47
N ARG A 214 -2.13 7.33 6.40
CA ARG A 214 -3.51 7.62 6.77
C ARG A 214 -3.71 9.09 7.11
N SER A 215 -4.91 9.60 6.94
CA SER A 215 -5.30 10.89 7.51
C SER A 215 -5.86 10.72 8.93
N LYS A 216 -5.48 11.60 9.84
CA LYS A 216 -6.02 11.66 11.21
C LYS A 216 -7.45 12.16 11.23
N TYR A 217 -7.78 13.04 10.30
CA TYR A 217 -9.10 13.64 10.13
C TYR A 217 -9.68 13.26 8.76
N PRO A 218 -10.99 13.36 8.57
CA PRO A 218 -11.58 13.21 7.25
C PRO A 218 -10.94 14.19 6.25
N VAL A 219 -10.51 13.65 5.12
CA VAL A 219 -10.12 14.50 3.99
C VAL A 219 -11.42 15.02 3.39
N THR A 220 -11.60 16.34 3.34
CA THR A 220 -12.78 16.93 2.72
C THR A 220 -12.78 16.72 1.22
N ASP A 221 -13.94 16.72 0.59
CA ASP A 221 -14.07 16.52 -0.86
C ASP A 221 -13.18 17.48 -1.65
N ALA A 222 -13.12 18.75 -1.21
CA ALA A 222 -12.27 19.77 -1.82
C ALA A 222 -10.76 19.48 -1.77
N ARG A 223 -10.30 18.59 -0.88
CA ARG A 223 -8.88 18.25 -0.71
C ARG A 223 -8.56 16.80 -1.09
N THR A 224 -9.57 16.03 -1.49
CA THR A 224 -9.36 14.64 -1.88
C THR A 224 -8.46 14.55 -3.11
N GLU A 225 -8.65 15.42 -4.08
CA GLU A 225 -7.81 15.48 -5.29
C GLU A 225 -6.35 15.82 -4.95
N GLU A 226 -6.11 16.82 -4.08
CA GLU A 226 -4.77 17.18 -3.62
C GLU A 226 -4.09 15.99 -2.89
N TYR A 227 -4.85 15.25 -2.07
CA TYR A 227 -4.33 14.10 -1.35
C TYR A 227 -3.97 12.95 -2.30
N VAL A 228 -4.83 12.66 -3.28
CA VAL A 228 -4.56 11.69 -4.34
C VAL A 228 -3.33 12.10 -5.14
N GLN A 229 -3.22 13.39 -5.50
CA GLN A 229 -2.06 13.90 -6.23
C GLN A 229 -0.78 13.75 -5.41
N ALA A 230 -0.80 14.10 -4.13
CA ALA A 230 0.38 13.94 -3.26
C ALA A 230 0.82 12.47 -3.11
N LEU A 231 -0.13 11.53 -3.01
CA LEU A 231 0.17 10.10 -3.02
C LEU A 231 0.74 9.63 -4.36
N THR A 232 0.17 10.11 -5.46
CA THR A 232 0.62 9.79 -6.82
C THR A 232 2.04 10.26 -7.06
N ASP A 233 2.35 11.51 -6.72
CA ASP A 233 3.68 12.10 -6.85
C ASP A 233 4.70 11.38 -5.98
N MET A 234 4.31 11.05 -4.75
CA MET A 234 5.14 10.27 -3.83
C MET A 234 5.51 8.92 -4.42
N ILE A 235 4.53 8.16 -4.90
CA ILE A 235 4.75 6.83 -5.45
C ILE A 235 5.53 6.90 -6.75
N HIS A 236 5.22 7.86 -7.61
CA HIS A 236 5.98 8.11 -8.84
C HIS A 236 7.46 8.35 -8.53
N GLN A 237 7.76 9.29 -7.65
CA GLN A 237 9.15 9.64 -7.33
C GLN A 237 9.92 8.47 -6.71
N ILE A 238 9.27 7.64 -5.88
CA ILE A 238 9.91 6.44 -5.33
C ILE A 238 10.16 5.41 -6.43
N ALA A 239 9.19 5.22 -7.34
CA ALA A 239 9.29 4.27 -8.43
C ALA A 239 10.24 4.73 -9.54
N ASP A 240 10.57 6.02 -9.59
CA ASP A 240 11.49 6.61 -10.57
C ASP A 240 12.91 6.82 -10.02
N ASN A 241 13.11 6.66 -8.70
CA ASN A 241 14.45 6.77 -8.11
C ASN A 241 15.39 5.72 -8.71
N ASP A 242 16.64 6.17 -8.99
CA ASP A 242 17.70 5.25 -9.39
C ASP A 242 17.91 4.17 -8.33
N ALA A 243 18.02 2.91 -8.78
CA ALA A 243 18.40 1.83 -7.87
C ALA A 243 19.72 2.19 -7.18
N PRO A 244 19.86 1.98 -5.85
CA PRO A 244 21.17 2.09 -5.24
C PRO A 244 22.10 1.14 -6.00
N GLU A 245 23.27 1.65 -6.44
CA GLU A 245 24.29 0.82 -7.07
C GLU A 245 24.45 -0.47 -6.25
N PRO A 246 24.45 -1.66 -6.87
CA PRO A 246 24.72 -2.89 -6.16
C PRO A 246 26.04 -2.70 -5.42
N ALA A 247 26.07 -3.00 -4.12
CA ALA A 247 27.26 -2.87 -3.29
C ALA A 247 28.43 -3.54 -4.04
N LYS A 248 29.40 -2.75 -4.49
CA LYS A 248 30.61 -3.26 -5.12
C LYS A 248 31.18 -4.29 -4.15
N ASN A 249 31.22 -5.55 -4.57
CA ASN A 249 31.80 -6.64 -3.81
C ASN A 249 33.20 -6.21 -3.32
N ALA A 250 33.30 -5.80 -2.09
CA ALA A 250 34.55 -5.69 -1.37
C ALA A 250 35.02 -7.11 -1.06
N GLY A 251 35.77 -7.71 -1.98
CA GLY A 251 36.24 -9.05 -1.75
C GLY A 251 36.87 -9.72 -2.95
N GLN A 252 37.77 -9.03 -3.68
CA GLN A 252 38.86 -9.73 -4.32
C GLN A 252 40.10 -9.45 -3.50
N GLY A 253 40.33 -10.35 -2.52
CA GLY A 253 41.56 -10.40 -1.77
C GLY A 253 42.72 -10.64 -2.74
N GLU A 254 43.67 -9.71 -2.74
CA GLU A 254 45.01 -9.91 -3.23
C GLU A 254 45.56 -11.25 -2.68
N LYS A 255 45.76 -12.21 -3.54
CA LYS A 255 46.69 -13.30 -3.25
C LYS A 255 48.09 -12.70 -3.41
N ALA A 256 48.72 -12.43 -2.28
CA ALA A 256 50.15 -12.23 -2.22
C ALA A 256 50.85 -13.53 -2.60
N SER A 257 51.69 -13.47 -3.58
CA SER A 257 52.73 -14.43 -3.96
C SER A 257 53.80 -14.49 -2.89
#